data_85fb8e7393fd56b2ab5fd99caeacad4e
#
_entry.id   85fb8e7393fd56b2ab5fd99caeacad4e
#
_cell.length_a   1.000
_cell.length_b   1.000
_cell.length_c   1.000
_cell.angle_alpha   90.00
_cell.angle_beta   90.00
_cell.angle_gamma   90.00
#
_symmetry.space_group_name_H-M   'P 1'
#
loop_
_entity.id
_entity.type
_entity.pdbx_description
1 polymer ?
#
loop_
_entity_poly.entity_id
_entity_poly.type
_entity_poly.pdbx_seq_one_letter_code
_entity_poly.pdbx_strand_id
1 'polypeptide(L)'
;AASAINTKLSGINAQANVSSLKALVTQASSAIPVMPLYISLIYKVMKQEGTHEGCIEQIVGLFDTCLYGDAPTFDDNSRYRMDGKETNEATQAKIKALWDQVTQENFHELSDYKGYNTEFLNLFGFAVQGVDYEEDINPLVQWK
;
A
#
# COMPACT_ATOMS: atom_id res chain seq x y z
N ALA A 1 -14.85 -4.61 15.37
CA ALA A 1 -13.63 -5.03 16.10
C ALA A 1 -13.15 -3.94 17.06
N ALA A 2 -12.76 -2.74 16.61
CA ALA A 2 -12.25 -1.66 17.47
C ALA A 2 -13.21 -1.29 18.60
N SER A 3 -14.51 -1.14 18.35
CA SER A 3 -15.53 -0.84 19.37
C SER A 3 -15.53 -1.89 20.51
N ALA A 4 -15.50 -3.18 20.19
CA ALA A 4 -15.48 -4.25 21.20
C ALA A 4 -14.16 -4.25 22.01
N ILE A 5 -13.04 -3.88 21.38
CA ILE A 5 -11.76 -3.73 22.06
C ILE A 5 -11.82 -2.52 22.99
N ASN A 6 -12.31 -1.38 22.52
CA ASN A 6 -12.44 -0.15 23.31
C ASN A 6 -13.34 -0.32 24.52
N THR A 7 -14.39 -1.14 24.42
CA THR A 7 -15.21 -1.52 25.58
C THR A 7 -14.39 -2.27 26.64
N LYS A 8 -13.46 -3.14 26.23
CA LYS A 8 -12.58 -3.88 27.14
C LYS A 8 -11.45 -3.01 27.70
N LEU A 9 -11.04 -1.98 26.96
CA LEU A 9 -10.00 -1.04 27.36
C LEU A 9 -10.54 0.13 28.22
N SER A 10 -11.86 0.18 28.46
CA SER A 10 -12.45 1.18 29.33
C SER A 10 -11.84 1.09 30.73
N GLY A 11 -11.29 2.19 31.22
CA GLY A 11 -10.60 2.26 32.52
C GLY A 11 -9.07 2.20 32.46
N ILE A 12 -8.48 2.01 31.27
CA ILE A 12 -7.05 2.21 31.03
C ILE A 12 -6.86 3.28 29.93
N ASN A 13 -5.74 3.99 29.99
CA ASN A 13 -5.44 5.02 28.97
C ASN A 13 -4.95 4.37 27.66
N ALA A 14 -5.84 3.64 27.00
CA ALA A 14 -5.57 2.97 25.71
C ALA A 14 -6.81 3.00 24.83
N GLN A 15 -6.57 3.09 23.51
CA GLN A 15 -7.62 3.13 22.49
C GLN A 15 -7.22 2.29 21.28
N ALA A 16 -8.16 1.55 20.74
CA ALA A 16 -8.02 0.83 19.47
C ALA A 16 -8.74 1.60 18.36
N ASN A 17 -8.05 1.81 17.24
CA ASN A 17 -8.58 2.45 16.04
C ASN A 17 -8.44 1.51 14.84
N VAL A 18 -9.18 1.79 13.79
CA VAL A 18 -9.06 1.13 12.48
C VAL A 18 -8.44 2.12 11.50
N SER A 19 -7.47 1.66 10.73
CA SER A 19 -6.94 2.41 9.58
C SER A 19 -7.40 1.76 8.28
N SER A 20 -7.93 2.55 7.36
CA SER A 20 -8.20 2.15 5.99
C SER A 20 -7.01 2.56 5.13
N LEU A 21 -6.18 1.60 4.77
CA LEU A 21 -5.01 1.81 3.91
C LEU A 21 -5.42 1.73 2.44
N LYS A 22 -4.64 2.38 1.57
CA LYS A 22 -4.78 2.15 0.13
C LYS A 22 -4.42 0.70 -0.22
N ALA A 23 -4.79 0.26 -1.41
CA ALA A 23 -4.38 -1.05 -1.90
C ALA A 23 -2.85 -1.09 -2.09
N LEU A 24 -2.19 -2.00 -1.39
CA LEU A 24 -0.74 -2.16 -1.31
C LEU A 24 -0.32 -3.54 -1.77
N VAL A 25 0.92 -3.63 -2.26
CA VAL A 25 1.57 -4.91 -2.52
C VAL A 25 1.97 -5.55 -1.20
N THR A 26 1.32 -6.67 -0.89
CA THR A 26 1.59 -7.49 0.30
C THR A 26 1.45 -8.97 -0.06
N GLN A 27 1.96 -9.85 0.79
CA GLN A 27 1.71 -11.29 0.63
C GLN A 27 0.20 -11.60 0.58
N ALA A 28 -0.59 -10.97 1.45
CA ALA A 28 -2.03 -11.21 1.52
C ALA A 28 -2.74 -10.71 0.25
N SER A 29 -2.42 -9.51 -0.23
CA SER A 29 -3.06 -8.95 -1.43
C SER A 29 -2.77 -9.73 -2.70
N SER A 30 -1.58 -10.35 -2.80
CA SER A 30 -1.21 -11.17 -3.96
C SER A 30 -2.02 -12.46 -4.07
N ALA A 31 -2.54 -12.97 -2.95
CA ALA A 31 -3.37 -14.17 -2.90
C ALA A 31 -4.87 -13.90 -3.16
N ILE A 32 -5.29 -12.64 -3.17
CA ILE A 32 -6.68 -12.26 -3.45
C ILE A 32 -6.88 -12.19 -4.96
N PRO A 33 -7.81 -12.96 -5.54
CA PRO A 33 -8.10 -12.90 -6.97
C PRO A 33 -8.32 -11.46 -7.44
N VAL A 34 -7.80 -11.12 -8.62
CA VAL A 34 -7.97 -9.80 -9.26
C VAL A 34 -7.16 -8.67 -8.60
N MET A 35 -6.80 -8.74 -7.33
CA MET A 35 -6.04 -7.68 -6.64
C MET A 35 -4.69 -7.36 -7.30
N PRO A 36 -3.88 -8.31 -7.77
CA PRO A 36 -2.64 -7.99 -8.48
C PRO A 36 -2.86 -7.11 -9.71
N LEU A 37 -3.90 -7.39 -10.50
CA LEU A 37 -4.25 -6.56 -11.65
C LEU A 37 -4.72 -5.16 -11.20
N TYR A 38 -5.64 -5.09 -10.23
CA TYR A 38 -6.13 -3.82 -9.71
C TYR A 38 -4.99 -2.94 -9.18
N ILE A 39 -4.09 -3.50 -8.37
CA ILE A 39 -2.92 -2.77 -7.85
C ILE A 39 -1.99 -2.31 -8.98
N SER A 40 -1.79 -3.12 -10.00
CA SER A 40 -0.96 -2.76 -11.17
C SER A 40 -1.55 -1.57 -11.95
N LEU A 41 -2.87 -1.47 -12.03
CA LEU A 41 -3.56 -0.33 -12.65
C LEU A 41 -3.48 0.92 -11.76
N ILE A 42 -3.68 0.77 -10.44
CA ILE A 42 -3.46 1.86 -9.46
C ILE A 42 -2.04 2.41 -9.58
N TYR A 43 -1.03 1.54 -9.64
CA TYR A 43 0.36 1.93 -9.77
C TYR A 43 0.60 2.75 -11.03
N LYS A 44 0.04 2.32 -12.16
CA LYS A 44 0.11 3.06 -13.42
C LYS A 44 -0.40 4.49 -13.27
N VAL A 45 -1.61 4.64 -12.72
CA VAL A 45 -2.26 5.94 -12.56
C VAL A 45 -1.54 6.80 -11.53
N MET A 46 -1.35 6.29 -10.31
CA MET A 46 -0.82 7.08 -9.21
C MET A 46 0.66 7.46 -9.39
N LYS A 47 1.48 6.62 -10.05
CA LYS A 47 2.85 6.99 -10.41
C LYS A 47 2.88 8.11 -11.45
N GLN A 48 1.97 8.10 -12.43
CA GLN A 48 1.83 9.18 -13.41
C GLN A 48 1.36 10.50 -12.76
N GLU A 49 0.54 10.41 -11.72
CA GLU A 49 0.05 11.56 -10.96
C GLU A 49 1.06 12.06 -9.89
N GLY A 50 2.12 11.30 -9.62
CA GLY A 50 3.04 11.59 -8.52
C GLY A 50 2.43 11.42 -7.12
N THR A 51 1.34 10.65 -7.02
CA THR A 51 0.58 10.42 -5.78
C THR A 51 0.77 9.00 -5.22
N HIS A 52 1.63 8.20 -5.86
CA HIS A 52 1.90 6.83 -5.44
C HIS A 52 2.54 6.79 -4.06
N GLU A 53 2.05 5.85 -3.24
CA GLU A 53 2.57 5.55 -1.90
C GLU A 53 2.67 4.03 -1.75
N GLY A 54 3.82 3.58 -1.28
CA GLY A 54 4.04 2.19 -0.87
C GLY A 54 3.75 1.97 0.62
N CYS A 55 4.16 0.83 1.15
CA CYS A 55 3.94 0.48 2.56
C CYS A 55 4.62 1.47 3.52
N ILE A 56 5.83 1.91 3.19
CA ILE A 56 6.60 2.83 4.06
C ILE A 56 5.90 4.19 4.15
N GLU A 57 5.51 4.77 3.03
CA GLU A 57 4.82 6.07 2.99
C GLU A 57 3.48 6.00 3.72
N GLN A 58 2.74 4.90 3.59
CA GLN A 58 1.49 4.69 4.32
C GLN A 58 1.72 4.55 5.83
N ILE A 59 2.79 3.89 6.26
CA ILE A 59 3.15 3.78 7.69
C ILE A 59 3.57 5.16 8.23
N VAL A 60 4.47 5.86 7.53
CA VAL A 60 4.90 7.21 7.93
C VAL A 60 3.70 8.14 8.03
N GLY A 61 2.83 8.18 7.01
CA GLY A 61 1.62 8.99 7.03
C GLY A 61 0.68 8.64 8.19
N LEU A 62 0.53 7.35 8.54
CA LEU A 62 -0.28 6.93 9.68
C LEU A 62 0.27 7.50 10.99
N PHE A 63 1.58 7.46 11.19
CA PHE A 63 2.19 8.00 12.41
C PHE A 63 2.14 9.54 12.41
N ASP A 64 2.61 10.19 11.36
CA ASP A 64 2.77 11.64 11.33
C ASP A 64 1.43 12.39 11.33
N THR A 65 0.45 11.90 10.57
CA THR A 65 -0.81 12.65 10.38
C THR A 65 -1.96 12.13 11.22
N CYS A 66 -2.01 10.83 11.50
CA CYS A 66 -3.15 10.23 12.18
C CYS A 66 -2.90 10.01 13.68
N LEU A 67 -1.74 9.48 14.07
CA LEU A 67 -1.50 9.12 15.47
C LEU A 67 -0.85 10.25 16.26
N TYR A 68 0.05 11.00 15.66
CA TYR A 68 0.82 12.05 16.33
C TYR A 68 0.63 13.43 15.69
N GLY A 69 -0.25 13.54 14.68
CA GLY A 69 -0.62 14.82 14.10
C GLY A 69 -1.55 15.63 15.03
N ASP A 70 -1.53 16.96 14.86
CA ASP A 70 -2.32 17.88 15.69
C ASP A 70 -3.85 17.74 15.49
N ALA A 71 -4.27 17.25 14.31
CA ALA A 71 -5.68 17.11 13.94
C ALA A 71 -5.94 15.85 13.12
N PRO A 72 -5.93 14.66 13.74
CA PRO A 72 -6.19 13.42 13.03
C PRO A 72 -7.58 13.40 12.39
N THR A 73 -7.66 13.00 11.13
CA THR A 73 -8.92 12.93 10.38
C THR A 73 -9.53 11.54 10.48
N PHE A 74 -10.76 11.48 10.97
CA PHE A 74 -11.59 10.27 11.03
C PHE A 74 -12.74 10.37 10.03
N ASP A 75 -13.14 9.23 9.49
CA ASP A 75 -14.41 9.14 8.78
C ASP A 75 -15.60 8.95 9.77
N ASP A 76 -16.83 8.92 9.23
CA ASP A 76 -18.06 8.75 10.01
C ASP A 76 -18.10 7.44 10.85
N ASN A 77 -17.23 6.49 10.55
CA ASN A 77 -17.07 5.24 11.29
C ASN A 77 -15.86 5.25 12.24
N SER A 78 -15.30 6.40 12.53
CA SER A 78 -14.12 6.58 13.39
C SER A 78 -12.89 5.80 12.93
N ARG A 79 -12.66 5.76 11.61
CA ARG A 79 -11.48 5.12 11.00
C ARG A 79 -10.53 6.19 10.48
N TYR A 80 -9.23 5.96 10.63
CA TYR A 80 -8.23 6.75 9.92
C TYR A 80 -8.25 6.41 8.43
N ARG A 81 -8.33 7.43 7.56
CA ARG A 81 -8.40 7.27 6.11
C ARG A 81 -7.06 7.60 5.47
N MET A 82 -6.30 6.55 5.18
CA MET A 82 -5.01 6.63 4.48
C MET A 82 -5.15 6.39 2.97
N ASP A 83 -6.34 6.00 2.52
CA ASP A 83 -6.68 5.65 1.14
C ASP A 83 -7.26 6.83 0.32
N GLY A 84 -7.23 8.05 0.85
CA GLY A 84 -7.88 9.21 0.22
C GLY A 84 -7.34 9.56 -1.18
N LYS A 85 -6.05 9.36 -1.43
CA LYS A 85 -5.45 9.58 -2.76
C LYS A 85 -5.93 8.55 -3.78
N GLU A 86 -6.05 7.28 -3.36
CA GLU A 86 -6.59 6.21 -4.20
C GLU A 86 -8.09 6.39 -4.46
N THR A 87 -8.85 6.70 -3.43
CA THR A 87 -10.32 6.83 -3.50
C THR A 87 -10.81 8.16 -4.08
N ASN A 88 -9.90 9.05 -4.47
CA ASN A 88 -10.25 10.28 -5.18
C ASN A 88 -11.01 9.97 -6.47
N GLU A 89 -12.10 10.69 -6.74
CA GLU A 89 -12.98 10.43 -7.89
C GLU A 89 -12.25 10.49 -9.23
N ALA A 90 -11.34 11.46 -9.42
CA ALA A 90 -10.59 11.60 -10.67
C ALA A 90 -9.60 10.43 -10.86
N THR A 91 -8.92 10.01 -9.79
CA THR A 91 -8.04 8.84 -9.80
C THR A 91 -8.82 7.57 -10.10
N GLN A 92 -9.95 7.35 -9.42
CA GLN A 92 -10.81 6.19 -9.64
C GLN A 92 -11.40 6.15 -11.06
N ALA A 93 -11.77 7.29 -11.63
CA ALA A 93 -12.24 7.36 -13.02
C ALA A 93 -11.17 6.90 -14.02
N LYS A 94 -9.90 7.28 -13.80
CA LYS A 94 -8.77 6.84 -14.65
C LYS A 94 -8.50 5.34 -14.49
N ILE A 95 -8.51 4.83 -13.25
CA ILE A 95 -8.34 3.40 -12.98
C ILE A 95 -9.45 2.60 -13.66
N LYS A 96 -10.70 3.05 -13.52
CA LYS A 96 -11.83 2.41 -14.19
C LYS A 96 -11.70 2.41 -15.70
N ALA A 97 -11.26 3.50 -16.31
CA ALA A 97 -11.05 3.58 -17.76
C ALA A 97 -10.00 2.57 -18.24
N LEU A 98 -8.93 2.35 -17.48
CA LEU A 98 -7.93 1.31 -17.78
C LEU A 98 -8.52 -0.10 -17.57
N TRP A 99 -9.27 -0.28 -16.48
CA TRP A 99 -9.94 -1.54 -16.16
C TRP A 99 -10.88 -2.01 -17.27
N ASP A 100 -11.67 -1.09 -17.82
CA ASP A 100 -12.64 -1.39 -18.88
C ASP A 100 -11.97 -1.75 -20.22
N GLN A 101 -10.67 -1.43 -20.40
CA GLN A 101 -9.92 -1.65 -21.64
C GLN A 101 -8.88 -2.78 -21.54
N VAL A 102 -8.51 -3.21 -20.31
CA VAL A 102 -7.45 -4.18 -20.12
C VAL A 102 -7.88 -5.56 -20.63
N THR A 103 -7.00 -6.18 -21.39
CA THR A 103 -7.13 -7.55 -21.92
C THR A 103 -5.83 -8.31 -21.66
N GLN A 104 -5.83 -9.61 -21.95
CA GLN A 104 -4.61 -10.43 -21.84
C GLN A 104 -3.48 -9.94 -22.76
N GLU A 105 -3.83 -9.38 -23.91
CA GLU A 105 -2.85 -8.93 -24.90
C GLU A 105 -2.20 -7.59 -24.54
N ASN A 106 -2.95 -6.70 -23.86
CA ASN A 106 -2.52 -5.32 -23.63
C ASN A 106 -2.21 -4.99 -22.15
N PHE A 107 -2.36 -5.94 -21.22
CA PHE A 107 -2.24 -5.64 -19.79
C PHE A 107 -0.86 -5.10 -19.40
N HIS A 108 0.21 -5.54 -20.04
CA HIS A 108 1.55 -5.02 -19.81
C HIS A 108 1.71 -3.55 -20.20
N GLU A 109 0.96 -3.11 -21.20
CA GLU A 109 0.96 -1.72 -21.66
C GLU A 109 0.08 -0.84 -20.75
N LEU A 110 -1.10 -1.31 -20.39
CA LEU A 110 -2.10 -0.55 -19.63
C LEU A 110 -1.88 -0.57 -18.12
N SER A 111 -1.03 -1.46 -17.60
CA SER A 111 -0.72 -1.57 -16.17
C SER A 111 0.76 -1.33 -15.87
N ASP A 112 1.11 -1.12 -14.61
CA ASP A 112 2.47 -1.19 -14.10
C ASP A 112 2.72 -2.54 -13.40
N TYR A 113 2.44 -3.63 -14.13
CA TYR A 113 2.66 -4.98 -13.59
C TYR A 113 4.14 -5.24 -13.25
N LYS A 114 5.06 -4.65 -14.01
CA LYS A 114 6.50 -4.75 -13.71
C LYS A 114 6.84 -4.14 -12.36
N GLY A 115 6.33 -2.93 -12.07
CA GLY A 115 6.51 -2.28 -10.78
C GLY A 115 5.87 -3.09 -9.65
N TYR A 116 4.64 -3.57 -9.85
CA TYR A 116 3.97 -4.46 -8.91
C TYR A 116 4.83 -5.70 -8.58
N ASN A 117 5.32 -6.40 -9.61
CA ASN A 117 6.13 -7.59 -9.43
C ASN A 117 7.47 -7.31 -8.74
N THR A 118 8.11 -6.19 -9.07
CA THR A 118 9.34 -5.75 -8.40
C THR A 118 9.09 -5.51 -6.90
N GLU A 119 8.05 -4.79 -6.55
CA GLU A 119 7.71 -4.55 -5.14
C GLU A 119 7.32 -5.84 -4.41
N PHE A 120 6.63 -6.76 -5.09
CA PHE A 120 6.33 -8.07 -4.53
C PHE A 120 7.60 -8.87 -4.22
N LEU A 121 8.57 -8.89 -5.14
CA LEU A 121 9.86 -9.55 -4.93
C LEU A 121 10.67 -8.88 -3.80
N ASN A 122 10.62 -7.56 -3.71
CA ASN A 122 11.29 -6.80 -2.64
C ASN A 122 10.79 -7.17 -1.24
N LEU A 123 9.53 -7.64 -1.09
CA LEU A 123 9.02 -8.14 0.20
C LEU A 123 9.84 -9.32 0.75
N PHE A 124 10.49 -10.06 -0.13
CA PHE A 124 11.31 -11.23 0.18
C PHE A 124 12.81 -10.95 0.05
N GLY A 125 13.19 -9.70 -0.17
CA GLY A 125 14.59 -9.31 -0.36
C GLY A 125 15.14 -9.59 -1.76
N PHE A 126 14.30 -9.90 -2.74
CA PHE A 126 14.72 -10.07 -4.15
C PHE A 126 14.48 -8.81 -4.96
N ALA A 127 15.18 -8.69 -6.10
CA ALA A 127 15.10 -7.57 -7.04
C ALA A 127 15.39 -6.18 -6.41
N VAL A 128 16.13 -6.14 -5.31
CA VAL A 128 16.53 -4.88 -4.66
C VAL A 128 17.58 -4.20 -5.51
N GLN A 129 17.38 -2.93 -5.81
CA GLN A 129 18.29 -2.16 -6.65
C GLN A 129 19.67 -2.02 -5.99
N GLY A 130 20.73 -2.28 -6.74
CA GLY A 130 22.11 -2.17 -6.26
C GLY A 130 22.62 -3.38 -5.50
N VAL A 131 21.84 -4.46 -5.41
CA VAL A 131 22.26 -5.74 -4.82
C VAL A 131 22.63 -6.69 -5.96
N ASP A 132 23.85 -7.20 -5.93
CA ASP A 132 24.30 -8.31 -6.78
C ASP A 132 24.01 -9.64 -6.03
N TYR A 133 23.05 -10.41 -6.51
CA TYR A 133 22.67 -11.69 -5.90
C TYR A 133 23.58 -12.85 -6.28
N GLU A 134 24.50 -12.67 -7.23
CA GLU A 134 25.49 -13.66 -7.64
C GLU A 134 26.84 -13.43 -6.93
N GLU A 135 27.00 -12.34 -6.19
CA GLU A 135 28.22 -12.05 -5.42
C GLU A 135 28.29 -12.90 -4.15
N ASP A 136 29.45 -13.55 -3.93
CA ASP A 136 29.74 -14.23 -2.67
C ASP A 136 29.81 -13.24 -1.52
N ILE A 137 28.91 -13.35 -0.55
CA ILE A 137 28.85 -12.47 0.62
C ILE A 137 29.68 -13.07 1.76
N ASN A 138 30.54 -12.25 2.37
CA ASN A 138 31.17 -12.62 3.62
C ASN A 138 30.13 -12.57 4.77
N PRO A 139 29.72 -13.73 5.34
CA PRO A 139 28.71 -13.78 6.39
C PRO A 139 29.17 -13.17 7.73
N LEU A 140 30.47 -12.83 7.85
CA LEU A 140 31.06 -12.26 9.05
C LEU A 140 31.09 -10.71 9.05
N VAL A 141 30.36 -10.06 8.14
CA VAL A 141 30.23 -8.60 8.16
C VAL A 141 29.58 -8.16 9.46
N GLN A 142 30.32 -7.43 10.27
CA GLN A 142 29.78 -6.84 11.50
C GLN A 142 28.88 -5.63 11.12
N TRP A 143 27.65 -5.69 11.55
CA TRP A 143 26.73 -4.55 11.48
C TRP A 143 27.27 -3.42 12.37
N LYS A 144 27.49 -2.27 11.78
CA LYS A 144 27.90 -1.05 12.50
C LYS A 144 26.68 -0.21 12.86
#